data_e7d337bf94caf595e98575a98d58241f
#
_entry.id   e7d337bf94caf595e98575a98d58241f
#
_cell.length_a   1.000
_cell.length_b   1.000
_cell.length_c   1.000
_cell.angle_alpha   90.00
_cell.angle_beta   90.00
_cell.angle_gamma   90.00
#
_symmetry.space_group_name_H-M   'P 1'
#
loop_
_entity.id
_entity.type
_entity.pdbx_description
1 polymer ?
#
loop_
_entity_poly.entity_id
_entity_poly.type
_entity_poly.pdbx_seq_one_letter_code
_entity_poly.pdbx_strand_id
1 'polypeptide(L)'
;LGFTEPVSLNTWPVSCCDGQLLEIEAAVSSNSGETLKQLCLTGNGIACLSDYMVDKEIASGEFVELLADKRLPVEMPFSAVYYSDRAVSTRIRAFIDFLSDHVKQLPKELSVQ
;
A
#
# COMPACT_ATOMS: atom_id res chain seq x y z
N LEU A 1 3.12 3.01 14.23
CA LEU A 1 4.17 3.12 13.22
C LEU A 1 3.67 3.97 12.06
N GLY A 2 4.46 4.87 11.56
CA GLY A 2 4.06 5.76 10.48
C GLY A 2 5.17 6.04 9.47
N PHE A 3 4.81 6.79 8.43
CA PHE A 3 5.74 7.20 7.39
C PHE A 3 6.36 8.55 7.71
N THR A 4 7.63 8.70 7.42
CA THR A 4 8.33 9.99 7.47
C THR A 4 7.87 10.88 6.32
N GLU A 5 7.78 10.28 5.14
CA GLU A 5 7.33 10.93 3.89
C GLU A 5 6.65 9.92 2.97
N PRO A 6 5.59 10.31 2.27
CA PRO A 6 4.81 11.53 2.47
C PRO A 6 3.98 11.45 3.76
N VAL A 7 3.87 12.57 4.45
CA VAL A 7 3.13 12.67 5.73
C VAL A 7 1.65 12.29 5.57
N SER A 8 1.09 12.47 4.37
CA SER A 8 -0.28 12.10 4.05
C SER A 8 -0.58 10.60 4.26
N LEU A 9 0.41 9.74 4.24
CA LEU A 9 0.25 8.31 4.54
C LEU A 9 -0.04 8.04 6.02
N ASN A 10 0.12 9.03 6.90
CA ASN A 10 -0.24 8.94 8.31
C ASN A 10 -1.71 9.32 8.58
N THR A 11 -2.44 9.68 7.56
CA THR A 11 -3.90 9.74 7.59
C THR A 11 -4.43 8.39 7.14
N TRP A 12 -4.84 7.59 8.10
CA TRP A 12 -5.27 6.22 7.85
C TRP A 12 -6.72 6.15 7.37
N PRO A 13 -7.06 5.23 6.48
CA PRO A 13 -8.43 5.06 5.97
C PRO A 13 -9.33 4.36 6.98
N VAL A 14 -9.38 4.89 8.18
CA VAL A 14 -10.21 4.40 9.28
C VAL A 14 -11.14 5.51 9.70
N SER A 15 -12.44 5.20 9.77
CA SER A 15 -13.44 6.14 10.24
C SER A 15 -13.27 6.40 11.73
N CYS A 16 -12.99 7.64 12.06
CA CYS A 16 -12.98 8.12 13.44
C CYS A 16 -14.35 8.74 13.82
N CYS A 17 -14.49 9.14 15.07
CA CYS A 17 -15.65 9.92 15.51
C CYS A 17 -15.82 11.15 14.62
N ASP A 18 -17.04 11.49 14.23
CA ASP A 18 -17.39 12.63 13.37
C ASP A 18 -17.13 12.47 11.86
N GLY A 19 -16.90 11.24 11.37
CA GLY A 19 -16.73 10.97 9.94
C GLY A 19 -15.39 11.42 9.36
N GLN A 20 -14.45 11.81 10.21
CA GLN A 20 -13.08 12.14 9.80
C GLN A 20 -12.20 10.90 9.74
N LEU A 21 -11.17 10.95 8.90
CA LEU A 21 -10.13 9.92 8.85
C LEU A 21 -9.21 10.02 10.07
N LEU A 22 -8.67 8.89 10.48
CA LEU A 22 -7.75 8.82 11.59
C LEU A 22 -6.38 9.38 11.20
N GLU A 23 -5.99 10.51 11.77
CA GLU A 23 -4.62 11.00 11.70
C GLU A 23 -3.82 10.44 12.87
N ILE A 24 -2.68 9.84 12.58
CA ILE A 24 -1.80 9.30 13.61
C ILE A 24 -0.57 10.17 13.82
N GLU A 25 -0.14 10.24 15.06
CA GLU A 25 1.19 10.71 15.42
C GLU A 25 2.06 9.48 15.70
N ALA A 26 3.01 9.24 14.80
CA ALA A 26 3.81 8.03 14.87
C ALA A 26 4.90 8.13 15.94
N ALA A 27 4.95 7.16 16.84
CA ALA A 27 6.04 7.04 17.81
C ALA A 27 7.36 6.61 17.12
N VAL A 28 7.25 5.81 16.07
CA VAL A 28 8.39 5.40 15.22
C VAL A 28 7.96 5.58 13.77
N SER A 29 8.82 6.19 12.98
CA SER A 29 8.56 6.44 11.56
C SER A 29 9.71 6.03 10.67
N SER A 30 9.39 5.68 9.43
CA SER A 30 10.36 5.33 8.38
C SER A 30 9.84 5.81 7.03
N ASN A 31 10.74 6.02 6.10
CA ASN A 31 10.39 6.28 4.70
C ASN A 31 10.21 4.98 3.88
N SER A 32 10.40 3.82 4.49
CA SER A 32 10.30 2.51 3.85
C SER A 32 9.15 1.70 4.44
N GLY A 33 8.19 1.32 3.59
CA GLY A 33 7.09 0.44 3.97
C GLY A 33 7.57 -0.94 4.41
N GLU A 34 8.61 -1.47 3.79
CA GLU A 34 9.19 -2.76 4.18
C GLU A 34 9.79 -2.69 5.60
N THR A 35 10.45 -1.60 5.95
CA THR A 35 10.95 -1.39 7.31
C THR A 35 9.80 -1.38 8.32
N LEU A 36 8.71 -0.68 8.02
CA LEU A 36 7.53 -0.66 8.88
C LEU A 36 6.90 -2.04 9.00
N LYS A 37 6.85 -2.81 7.92
CA LYS A 37 6.38 -4.20 7.92
C LYS A 37 7.22 -5.05 8.87
N GLN A 38 8.55 -4.98 8.78
CA GLN A 38 9.44 -5.75 9.64
C GLN A 38 9.32 -5.35 11.12
N LEU A 39 9.19 -4.06 11.40
CA LEU A 39 8.93 -3.58 12.76
C LEU A 39 7.61 -4.12 13.31
N CYS A 40 6.57 -4.15 12.50
CA CYS A 40 5.27 -4.68 12.88
C CYS A 40 5.34 -6.19 13.12
N LEU A 41 6.04 -6.96 12.28
CA LEU A 41 6.26 -8.41 12.44
C LEU A 41 6.97 -8.75 13.75
N THR A 42 7.86 -7.89 14.19
CA THR A 42 8.59 -8.06 15.47
C THR A 42 7.85 -7.51 16.67
N GLY A 43 6.59 -7.12 16.51
CA GLY A 43 5.73 -6.71 17.64
C GLY A 43 5.91 -5.28 18.12
N ASN A 44 6.46 -4.39 17.29
CA ASN A 44 6.74 -3.01 17.69
C ASN A 44 5.56 -2.05 17.50
N GLY A 45 4.40 -2.54 17.09
CA GLY A 45 3.22 -1.68 17.00
C GLY A 45 2.28 -2.03 15.86
N ILE A 46 1.44 -1.09 15.53
CA ILE A 46 0.41 -1.17 14.50
C ILE A 46 0.85 -0.32 13.31
N ALA A 47 0.65 -0.82 12.10
CA ALA A 47 0.97 -0.12 10.87
C ALA A 47 -0.21 -0.16 9.89
N CYS A 48 -0.30 0.85 9.05
CA CYS A 48 -1.18 0.85 7.89
C CYS A 48 -0.32 0.64 6.64
N LEU A 49 -0.51 -0.49 6.00
CA LEU A 49 0.29 -0.93 4.87
C LEU A 49 -0.62 -1.34 3.70
N SER A 50 -0.08 -1.36 2.51
CA SER A 50 -0.82 -1.80 1.32
C SER A 50 -1.07 -3.32 1.36
N ASP A 51 -2.20 -3.75 0.84
CA ASP A 51 -2.63 -5.15 0.85
C ASP A 51 -1.56 -6.08 0.30
N TYR A 52 -1.00 -5.75 -0.87
CA TYR A 52 0.02 -6.59 -1.51
C TYR A 52 1.27 -6.83 -0.65
N MET A 53 1.52 -5.98 0.33
CA MET A 53 2.66 -6.11 1.23
C MET A 53 2.41 -7.08 2.38
N VAL A 54 1.16 -7.33 2.73
CA VAL A 54 0.77 -7.99 3.98
C VAL A 54 -0.12 -9.22 3.80
N ASP A 55 -0.65 -9.46 2.60
CA ASP A 55 -1.61 -10.54 2.35
C ASP A 55 -1.11 -11.91 2.79
N LYS A 56 0.16 -12.20 2.56
CA LYS A 56 0.76 -13.49 2.94
C LYS A 56 0.81 -13.66 4.46
N GLU A 57 1.21 -12.61 5.16
CA GLU A 57 1.36 -12.62 6.60
C GLU A 57 -0.01 -12.63 7.32
N ILE A 58 -1.02 -12.03 6.73
CA ILE A 58 -2.40 -12.14 7.22
C ILE A 58 -2.91 -13.57 7.01
N ALA A 59 -2.69 -14.15 5.82
CA ALA A 59 -3.10 -15.52 5.52
C ALA A 59 -2.41 -16.57 6.42
N SER A 60 -1.14 -16.34 6.78
CA SER A 60 -0.38 -17.23 7.68
C SER A 60 -0.68 -17.00 9.16
N GLY A 61 -1.35 -15.92 9.52
CA GLY A 61 -1.65 -15.54 10.91
C GLY A 61 -0.52 -14.78 11.61
N GLU A 62 0.54 -14.40 10.91
CA GLU A 62 1.63 -13.58 11.46
C GLU A 62 1.18 -12.13 11.69
N PHE A 63 0.26 -11.64 10.84
CA PHE A 63 -0.45 -10.38 11.04
C PHE A 63 -1.91 -10.60 11.37
N VAL A 64 -2.45 -9.69 12.15
CA VAL A 64 -3.88 -9.62 12.46
C VAL A 64 -4.40 -8.28 11.97
N GLU A 65 -5.46 -8.32 11.17
CA GLU A 65 -6.15 -7.12 10.74
C GLU A 65 -6.92 -6.50 11.90
N LEU A 66 -6.69 -5.22 12.14
CA LEU A 66 -7.39 -4.44 13.14
C LEU A 66 -8.36 -3.45 12.48
N LEU A 67 -9.45 -3.15 13.18
CA LEU A 67 -10.42 -2.14 12.75
C LEU A 67 -11.04 -2.41 11.37
N ALA A 68 -11.18 -3.67 10.98
CA ALA A 68 -11.74 -4.07 9.70
C ALA A 68 -13.15 -3.51 9.46
N ASP A 69 -13.96 -3.40 10.51
CA ASP A 69 -15.33 -2.84 10.48
C ASP A 69 -15.36 -1.32 10.30
N LYS A 70 -14.26 -0.63 10.59
CA LYS A 70 -14.12 0.84 10.48
C LYS A 70 -13.26 1.27 9.31
N ARG A 71 -12.65 0.32 8.60
CA ARG A 71 -11.82 0.59 7.44
C ARG A 71 -12.67 1.07 6.27
N LEU A 72 -12.23 2.17 5.65
CA LEU A 72 -12.82 2.70 4.43
C LEU A 72 -12.06 2.16 3.22
N PRO A 73 -12.75 1.85 2.11
CA PRO A 73 -12.09 1.43 0.89
C PRO A 73 -11.29 2.61 0.30
N VAL A 74 -9.99 2.40 0.11
CA VAL A 74 -9.09 3.37 -0.51
C VAL A 74 -8.28 2.66 -1.58
N GLU A 75 -8.24 3.21 -2.76
CA GLU A 75 -7.43 2.73 -3.87
C GLU A 75 -6.15 3.56 -3.98
N MET A 76 -5.01 2.88 -4.12
CA MET A 76 -3.73 3.51 -4.43
C MET A 76 -3.29 3.04 -5.81
N PRO A 77 -3.54 3.83 -6.87
CA PRO A 77 -3.20 3.42 -8.22
C PRO A 77 -1.68 3.41 -8.42
N PHE A 78 -1.19 2.34 -9.05
CA PHE A 78 0.15 2.31 -9.58
C PHE A 78 0.14 2.81 -11.03
N SER A 79 1.08 3.69 -11.35
CA SER A 79 1.20 4.24 -12.69
C SER A 79 2.60 4.04 -13.22
N ALA A 80 2.70 3.56 -14.45
CA ALA A 80 3.95 3.58 -15.18
C ALA A 80 4.15 4.96 -15.79
N VAL A 81 5.21 5.64 -15.40
CA VAL A 81 5.54 6.98 -15.89
C VAL A 81 6.70 6.90 -16.86
N TYR A 82 6.56 7.49 -18.03
CA TYR A 82 7.58 7.54 -19.07
C TYR A 82 7.58 8.87 -19.79
N TYR A 83 8.70 9.21 -20.42
CA TYR A 83 8.80 10.44 -21.20
C TYR A 83 7.96 10.33 -22.46
N SER A 84 7.27 11.32 -22.84
CA SER A 84 6.56 11.59 -24.10
C SER A 84 6.15 10.38 -24.98
N ASP A 85 4.90 10.30 -25.38
CA ASP A 85 4.38 9.29 -26.33
C ASP A 85 5.13 9.24 -27.68
N ARG A 86 5.69 10.38 -28.11
CA ARG A 86 6.42 10.48 -29.39
C ARG A 86 7.80 9.85 -29.34
N ALA A 87 8.37 9.69 -28.14
CA ALA A 87 9.71 9.15 -27.93
C ALA A 87 9.71 7.73 -27.35
N VAL A 88 8.55 7.12 -27.19
CA VAL A 88 8.44 5.75 -26.66
C VAL A 88 8.98 4.78 -27.68
N SER A 89 10.13 4.15 -27.38
CA SER A 89 10.67 3.10 -28.23
C SER A 89 9.76 1.87 -28.23
N THR A 90 9.83 1.06 -29.29
CA THR A 90 9.12 -0.21 -29.38
C THR A 90 9.39 -1.11 -28.17
N ARG A 91 10.60 -1.07 -27.64
CA ARG A 91 10.99 -1.85 -26.45
C ARG A 91 10.23 -1.43 -25.19
N ILE A 92 10.14 -0.12 -24.95
CA ILE A 92 9.41 0.42 -23.80
C ILE A 92 7.93 0.10 -23.92
N ARG A 93 7.34 0.26 -25.11
CA ARG A 93 5.95 -0.06 -25.34
C ARG A 93 5.66 -1.55 -25.16
N ALA A 94 6.52 -2.42 -25.69
CA ALA A 94 6.38 -3.86 -25.50
C ALA A 94 6.44 -4.25 -24.02
N PHE A 95 7.34 -3.63 -23.26
CA PHE A 95 7.45 -3.86 -21.80
C PHE A 95 6.19 -3.37 -21.04
N ILE A 96 5.68 -2.19 -21.38
CA ILE A 96 4.47 -1.63 -20.76
C ILE A 96 3.27 -2.51 -21.05
N ASP A 97 3.10 -2.94 -22.31
CA ASP A 97 1.99 -3.81 -22.71
C ASP A 97 2.07 -5.17 -22.00
N PHE A 98 3.25 -5.75 -21.94
CA PHE A 98 3.49 -7.00 -21.20
C PHE A 98 3.14 -6.85 -19.72
N LEU A 99 3.62 -5.77 -19.08
CA LEU A 99 3.36 -5.50 -17.68
C LEU A 99 1.87 -5.29 -17.43
N SER A 100 1.20 -4.52 -18.27
CA SER A 100 -0.24 -4.29 -18.17
C SER A 100 -1.05 -5.59 -18.26
N ASP A 101 -0.73 -6.46 -19.21
CA ASP A 101 -1.40 -7.74 -19.36
C ASP A 101 -1.12 -8.68 -18.20
N HIS A 102 0.12 -8.69 -17.71
CA HIS A 102 0.49 -9.49 -16.55
C HIS A 102 -0.26 -9.06 -15.27
N VAL A 103 -0.35 -7.76 -15.03
CA VAL A 103 -1.07 -7.22 -13.86
C VAL A 103 -2.56 -7.56 -13.90
N LYS A 104 -3.18 -7.53 -15.09
CA LYS A 104 -4.59 -7.92 -15.27
C LYS A 104 -4.84 -9.40 -14.96
N GLN A 105 -3.82 -10.25 -15.08
CA GLN A 105 -3.90 -11.69 -14.78
C GLN A 105 -3.63 -12.01 -13.31
N LEU A 106 -3.15 -11.06 -12.52
CA LEU A 106 -2.93 -11.25 -11.09
C LEU A 106 -4.28 -11.46 -10.39
N PRO A 107 -4.33 -12.34 -9.36
CA PRO A 107 -5.53 -12.47 -8.54
C PRO A 107 -5.96 -11.11 -7.98
N LYS A 108 -7.26 -10.89 -7.88
CA LYS A 108 -7.80 -9.64 -7.32
C LYS A 108 -7.31 -9.37 -5.90
N GLU A 109 -6.94 -10.42 -5.20
CA GLU A 109 -6.34 -10.35 -3.87
C GLU A 109 -4.96 -9.70 -3.86
N LEU A 110 -4.28 -9.66 -5.03
CA LEU A 110 -3.00 -8.99 -5.24
C LEU A 110 -3.16 -7.68 -6.02
N SER A 111 -4.35 -7.40 -6.53
CA SER A 111 -4.60 -6.10 -7.14
C SER A 111 -4.69 -5.07 -6.03
N VAL A 112 -3.86 -4.04 -6.14
CA VAL A 112 -3.84 -2.94 -5.18
C VAL A 112 -5.17 -2.22 -5.21
N GLN A 113 -5.81 -2.24 -4.10
CA GLN A 113 -7.05 -1.49 -3.86
C GLN A 113 -6.81 -0.36 -2.92
#